data_b16f84cdde1f4e792109c26579302baf
#
_entry.id   b16f84cdde1f4e792109c26579302baf
#
_cell.length_a   1.000
_cell.length_b   1.000
_cell.length_c   1.000
_cell.angle_alpha   90.00
_cell.angle_beta   90.00
_cell.angle_gamma   90.00
#
_symmetry.space_group_name_H-M   'P 1'
#
loop_
_entity.id
_entity.type
_entity.pdbx_description
1 polymer ?
#
loop_
_entity_poly.entity_id
_entity_poly.type
_entity_poly.pdbx_seq_one_letter_code
_entity_poly.pdbx_strand_id
1 'polypeptide(L)'
;VSETGEAVDVRAALLRMRRSGGLPVAFGGLLTGGRQLRISELSGTETSALRTLAITPGNGLGGKAIALSRPFSVTDYHASRVISHEYDQAVAAEGLRSVLAVPVVVRSRVRGVLYGALRQPMALGDRPLTAAVDAARELEQSLAVRDEAHRLLARFHQPRSVDPRAWEEVREAHGELRALAPLIADPRLRQALLTACGRIAAASGAPGRDGEVSAVREPLPPTAPVSPLAPREIDVLATVASGATNAETGRRLGLRPETVKSYLRSAMRKLGAHTRLEAVVSARRAGLLP
;
A
#
# COMPACT_ATOMS: atom_id res chain seq x y z
N VAL A 1 7.97 -9.66 2.51
CA VAL A 1 8.07 -10.47 3.76
C VAL A 1 6.72 -11.04 4.15
N SER A 2 5.59 -10.32 3.90
CA SER A 2 4.25 -10.76 4.29
C SER A 2 3.73 -11.95 3.48
N GLU A 3 3.88 -11.95 2.16
CA GLU A 3 3.38 -13.01 1.26
C GLU A 3 4.03 -14.38 1.54
N THR A 4 5.32 -14.42 1.89
CA THR A 4 6.02 -15.67 2.20
C THR A 4 5.46 -16.32 3.47
N GLY A 5 5.09 -15.53 4.49
CA GLY A 5 4.54 -16.03 5.74
C GLY A 5 3.10 -16.55 5.58
N GLU A 6 2.26 -15.88 4.81
CA GLU A 6 0.88 -16.32 4.53
C GLU A 6 0.87 -17.64 3.72
N ALA A 7 1.76 -17.77 2.75
CA ALA A 7 1.93 -19.03 2.00
C ALA A 7 2.32 -20.21 2.88
N VAL A 8 3.20 -19.99 3.87
CA VAL A 8 3.58 -21.03 4.87
C VAL A 8 2.37 -21.45 5.70
N ASP A 9 1.55 -20.51 6.16
CA ASP A 9 0.36 -20.80 6.96
C ASP A 9 -0.68 -21.56 6.15
N VAL A 10 -0.93 -21.17 4.88
CA VAL A 10 -1.83 -21.91 3.96
C VAL A 10 -1.32 -23.33 3.76
N ARG A 11 -0.04 -23.53 3.49
CA ARG A 11 0.56 -24.86 3.30
C ARG A 11 0.40 -25.74 4.54
N ALA A 12 0.62 -25.17 5.72
CA ALA A 12 0.43 -25.89 6.99
C ALA A 12 -1.03 -26.32 7.18
N ALA A 13 -2.00 -25.45 6.86
CA ALA A 13 -3.42 -25.77 6.92
C ALA A 13 -3.79 -26.91 5.95
N LEU A 14 -3.28 -26.88 4.70
CA LEU A 14 -3.51 -27.95 3.72
C LEU A 14 -2.95 -29.30 4.17
N LEU A 15 -1.76 -29.32 4.77
CA LEU A 15 -1.14 -30.55 5.29
C LEU A 15 -1.95 -31.13 6.46
N ARG A 16 -2.47 -30.29 7.37
CA ARG A 16 -3.36 -30.74 8.46
C ARG A 16 -4.65 -31.32 7.90
N MET A 17 -5.31 -30.59 7.00
CA MET A 17 -6.55 -31.02 6.33
C MET A 17 -6.41 -32.40 5.67
N ARG A 18 -5.29 -32.65 4.99
CA ARG A 18 -4.99 -33.95 4.40
C ARG A 18 -4.84 -35.06 5.45
N ARG A 19 -4.01 -34.80 6.47
CA ARG A 19 -3.70 -35.81 7.52
C ARG A 19 -4.94 -36.15 8.35
N SER A 20 -5.64 -35.15 8.87
CA SER A 20 -6.80 -35.34 9.76
C SER A 20 -8.05 -35.76 8.98
N GLY A 21 -8.27 -35.22 7.79
CA GLY A 21 -9.43 -35.52 6.95
C GLY A 21 -9.31 -36.78 6.10
N GLY A 22 -8.08 -37.34 5.96
CA GLY A 22 -7.84 -38.47 5.07
C GLY A 22 -7.98 -38.12 3.59
N LEU A 23 -7.77 -36.84 3.24
CA LEU A 23 -7.90 -36.36 1.85
C LEU A 23 -6.59 -36.59 1.07
N PRO A 24 -6.63 -37.24 -0.10
CA PRO A 24 -5.44 -37.42 -0.91
C PRO A 24 -4.91 -36.12 -1.50
N VAL A 25 -5.82 -35.16 -1.78
CA VAL A 25 -5.50 -33.87 -2.40
C VAL A 25 -6.07 -32.73 -1.59
N ALA A 26 -5.26 -31.70 -1.35
CA ALA A 26 -5.70 -30.42 -0.81
C ALA A 26 -4.97 -29.29 -1.52
N PHE A 27 -5.66 -28.19 -1.75
CA PHE A 27 -5.09 -27.01 -2.40
C PHE A 27 -5.83 -25.75 -1.92
N GLY A 28 -5.26 -24.59 -2.17
CA GLY A 28 -5.90 -23.36 -1.74
C GLY A 28 -5.05 -22.14 -1.98
N GLY A 29 -5.55 -21.02 -1.48
CA GLY A 29 -4.87 -19.75 -1.57
C GLY A 29 -5.64 -18.62 -0.93
N LEU A 30 -5.06 -17.43 -0.99
CA LEU A 30 -5.65 -16.22 -0.44
C LEU A 30 -6.12 -15.27 -1.56
N LEU A 31 -7.02 -14.36 -1.20
CA LEU A 31 -7.49 -13.32 -2.10
C LEU A 31 -6.41 -12.23 -2.24
N THR A 32 -6.01 -11.98 -3.47
CA THR A 32 -5.10 -10.88 -3.82
C THR A 32 -5.91 -9.65 -4.18
N GLY A 33 -5.58 -8.50 -3.57
CA GLY A 33 -6.31 -7.25 -3.83
C GLY A 33 -7.81 -7.28 -3.46
N GLY A 34 -8.25 -8.26 -2.66
CA GLY A 34 -9.62 -8.37 -2.15
C GLY A 34 -10.69 -8.80 -3.18
N ARG A 35 -10.32 -9.09 -4.43
CA ARG A 35 -11.29 -9.39 -5.50
C ARG A 35 -11.14 -10.75 -6.16
N GLN A 36 -9.95 -11.32 -6.20
CA GLN A 36 -9.69 -12.56 -6.92
C GLN A 36 -8.90 -13.52 -6.04
N LEU A 37 -9.41 -14.74 -5.89
CA LEU A 37 -8.70 -15.83 -5.22
C LEU A 37 -7.70 -16.43 -6.20
N ARG A 38 -6.43 -16.48 -5.82
CA ARG A 38 -5.41 -17.21 -6.58
C ARG A 38 -5.01 -18.48 -5.83
N ILE A 39 -5.09 -19.62 -6.48
CA ILE A 39 -4.61 -20.88 -5.92
C ILE A 39 -3.08 -20.86 -5.99
N SER A 40 -2.44 -20.75 -4.82
CA SER A 40 -0.98 -20.63 -4.68
C SER A 40 -0.33 -21.90 -4.13
N GLU A 41 -1.05 -22.63 -3.26
CA GLU A 41 -0.52 -23.79 -2.56
C GLU A 41 -1.25 -25.07 -2.95
N LEU A 42 -0.47 -26.12 -3.24
CA LEU A 42 -0.93 -27.42 -3.65
C LEU A 42 -0.30 -28.49 -2.75
N SER A 43 -1.06 -29.55 -2.43
CA SER A 43 -0.59 -30.68 -1.62
C SER A 43 -1.24 -31.97 -2.09
N GLY A 44 -0.44 -32.95 -2.55
CA GLY A 44 -0.92 -34.24 -3.07
C GLY A 44 -1.46 -34.20 -4.50
N THR A 45 -1.23 -33.11 -5.22
CA THR A 45 -1.54 -33.01 -6.65
C THR A 45 -0.50 -33.75 -7.48
N GLU A 46 -0.90 -34.28 -8.63
CA GLU A 46 -0.02 -34.94 -9.60
C GLU A 46 0.46 -33.97 -10.68
N THR A 47 -0.32 -32.90 -10.90
CA THR A 47 -0.03 -31.88 -11.90
C THR A 47 0.05 -30.49 -11.29
N SER A 48 0.41 -29.51 -12.09
CA SER A 48 0.37 -28.09 -11.72
C SER A 48 -0.87 -27.36 -12.28
N ALA A 49 -1.83 -28.09 -12.85
CA ALA A 49 -2.98 -27.52 -13.56
C ALA A 49 -3.84 -26.57 -12.68
N LEU A 50 -3.89 -26.84 -11.37
CA LEU A 50 -4.60 -25.99 -10.42
C LEU A 50 -3.80 -24.76 -9.99
N ARG A 51 -2.48 -24.76 -10.19
CA ARG A 51 -1.62 -23.65 -9.77
C ARG A 51 -1.95 -22.41 -10.58
N THR A 52 -2.03 -21.31 -9.94
CA THR A 52 -2.34 -19.99 -10.53
C THR A 52 -3.78 -19.83 -11.07
N LEU A 53 -4.68 -20.81 -10.86
CA LEU A 53 -6.09 -20.58 -11.15
C LEU A 53 -6.59 -19.35 -10.40
N ALA A 54 -7.26 -18.49 -11.13
CA ALA A 54 -7.89 -17.29 -10.61
C ALA A 54 -9.39 -17.53 -10.47
N ILE A 55 -9.85 -17.64 -9.23
CA ILE A 55 -11.25 -17.92 -8.91
C ILE A 55 -11.98 -16.62 -8.66
N THR A 56 -13.03 -16.39 -9.42
CA THR A 56 -13.91 -15.23 -9.26
C THR A 56 -15.05 -15.56 -8.28
N PRO A 57 -15.42 -14.67 -7.35
CA PRO A 57 -16.59 -14.85 -6.50
C PRO A 57 -17.84 -15.13 -7.32
N GLY A 58 -18.59 -16.16 -6.95
CA GLY A 58 -19.78 -16.63 -7.66
C GLY A 58 -19.51 -17.77 -8.65
N ASN A 59 -18.30 -17.92 -9.17
CA ASN A 59 -17.96 -18.91 -10.20
C ASN A 59 -17.31 -20.17 -9.61
N GLY A 60 -17.76 -21.33 -10.08
CA GLY A 60 -17.32 -22.63 -9.59
C GLY A 60 -17.66 -22.89 -8.13
N LEU A 61 -17.12 -23.97 -7.57
CA LEU A 61 -17.34 -24.34 -6.18
C LEU A 61 -16.72 -23.31 -5.21
N GLY A 62 -15.51 -22.89 -5.49
CA GLY A 62 -14.81 -21.93 -4.65
C GLY A 62 -15.41 -20.52 -4.67
N GLY A 63 -15.82 -20.05 -5.86
CA GLY A 63 -16.50 -18.76 -5.96
C GLY A 63 -17.84 -18.76 -5.25
N LYS A 64 -18.56 -19.89 -5.22
CA LYS A 64 -19.77 -20.07 -4.43
C LYS A 64 -19.49 -20.03 -2.93
N ALA A 65 -18.42 -20.70 -2.48
CA ALA A 65 -18.00 -20.66 -1.07
C ALA A 65 -17.60 -19.22 -0.63
N ILE A 66 -16.95 -18.47 -1.51
CA ILE A 66 -16.61 -17.06 -1.26
C ILE A 66 -17.87 -16.21 -1.13
N ALA A 67 -18.79 -16.32 -2.10
CA ALA A 67 -19.99 -15.50 -2.17
C ALA A 67 -20.93 -15.69 -0.98
N LEU A 68 -21.02 -16.93 -0.47
CA LEU A 68 -21.93 -17.30 0.63
C LEU A 68 -21.22 -17.45 1.98
N SER A 69 -19.90 -17.27 2.03
CA SER A 69 -19.05 -17.37 3.24
C SER A 69 -19.30 -18.65 4.05
N ARG A 70 -19.55 -19.78 3.37
CA ARG A 70 -19.80 -21.07 4.00
C ARG A 70 -19.20 -22.23 3.18
N PRO A 71 -18.92 -23.39 3.82
CA PRO A 71 -18.45 -24.56 3.13
C PRO A 71 -19.46 -25.09 2.08
N PHE A 72 -18.92 -25.62 0.97
CA PHE A 72 -19.67 -26.35 -0.05
C PHE A 72 -18.89 -27.56 -0.50
N SER A 73 -19.62 -28.65 -0.81
CA SER A 73 -19.03 -29.84 -1.41
C SER A 73 -19.89 -30.34 -2.57
N VAL A 74 -19.24 -31.01 -3.51
CA VAL A 74 -19.86 -31.72 -4.60
C VAL A 74 -19.31 -33.14 -4.68
N THR A 75 -20.17 -34.11 -4.90
CA THR A 75 -19.81 -35.54 -5.02
C THR A 75 -19.14 -35.84 -6.34
N ASP A 76 -19.59 -35.18 -7.40
CA ASP A 76 -18.99 -35.21 -8.72
C ASP A 76 -18.95 -33.82 -9.32
N TYR A 77 -17.76 -33.29 -9.50
CA TYR A 77 -17.54 -31.90 -9.94
C TYR A 77 -18.09 -31.66 -11.34
N HIS A 78 -17.81 -32.60 -12.27
CA HIS A 78 -18.24 -32.47 -13.67
C HIS A 78 -19.74 -32.68 -13.90
N ALA A 79 -20.38 -33.51 -13.06
CA ALA A 79 -21.81 -33.76 -13.15
C ALA A 79 -22.68 -32.80 -12.33
N SER A 80 -22.07 -31.91 -11.57
CA SER A 80 -22.75 -31.05 -10.62
C SER A 80 -23.47 -29.90 -11.31
N ARG A 81 -24.80 -29.80 -11.11
CA ARG A 81 -25.63 -28.70 -11.65
C ARG A 81 -25.70 -27.49 -10.70
N VAL A 82 -25.04 -27.54 -9.54
CA VAL A 82 -25.13 -26.48 -8.52
C VAL A 82 -23.95 -25.53 -8.53
N ILE A 83 -23.00 -25.73 -9.43
CA ILE A 83 -21.82 -24.90 -9.67
C ILE A 83 -21.70 -24.56 -11.14
N SER A 84 -20.97 -23.54 -11.48
CA SER A 84 -20.56 -23.23 -12.85
C SER A 84 -19.25 -23.95 -13.20
N HIS A 85 -18.97 -24.12 -14.47
CA HIS A 85 -17.98 -25.06 -14.99
C HIS A 85 -16.75 -24.43 -15.66
N GLU A 86 -16.42 -23.18 -15.29
CA GLU A 86 -15.28 -22.45 -15.89
C GLU A 86 -13.92 -23.10 -15.59
N TYR A 87 -13.84 -23.93 -14.53
CA TYR A 87 -12.57 -24.52 -14.07
C TYR A 87 -12.47 -26.01 -14.37
N ASP A 88 -13.41 -26.59 -15.12
CA ASP A 88 -13.49 -28.01 -15.41
C ASP A 88 -12.22 -28.60 -16.02
N GLN A 89 -11.58 -27.86 -16.93
CA GLN A 89 -10.36 -28.34 -17.58
C GLN A 89 -9.22 -28.58 -16.56
N ALA A 90 -9.03 -27.67 -15.62
CA ALA A 90 -7.97 -27.81 -14.63
C ALA A 90 -8.31 -28.89 -13.59
N VAL A 91 -9.58 -29.01 -13.19
CA VAL A 91 -10.07 -30.03 -12.26
C VAL A 91 -9.97 -31.43 -12.89
N ALA A 92 -10.30 -31.55 -14.18
CA ALA A 92 -10.18 -32.78 -14.95
C ALA A 92 -8.72 -33.19 -15.16
N ALA A 93 -7.84 -32.24 -15.47
CA ALA A 93 -6.41 -32.49 -15.66
C ALA A 93 -5.74 -33.05 -14.39
N GLU A 94 -6.25 -32.71 -13.19
CA GLU A 94 -5.81 -33.29 -11.91
C GLU A 94 -6.60 -34.57 -11.53
N GLY A 95 -7.60 -34.97 -12.32
CA GLY A 95 -8.42 -36.14 -12.07
C GLY A 95 -9.37 -36.02 -10.88
N LEU A 96 -9.74 -34.82 -10.48
CA LEU A 96 -10.57 -34.59 -9.30
C LEU A 96 -12.06 -34.82 -9.64
N ARG A 97 -12.76 -35.52 -8.75
CA ARG A 97 -14.18 -35.80 -8.88
C ARG A 97 -14.98 -35.22 -7.71
N SER A 98 -14.74 -35.63 -6.50
CA SER A 98 -15.36 -35.02 -5.31
C SER A 98 -14.51 -33.87 -4.80
N VAL A 99 -15.11 -32.70 -4.63
CA VAL A 99 -14.41 -31.51 -4.17
C VAL A 99 -15.18 -30.83 -3.05
N LEU A 100 -14.46 -30.43 -2.00
CA LEU A 100 -14.93 -29.61 -0.87
C LEU A 100 -14.21 -28.26 -0.95
N ALA A 101 -14.92 -27.17 -0.74
CA ALA A 101 -14.37 -25.81 -0.61
C ALA A 101 -14.79 -25.21 0.73
N VAL A 102 -13.86 -24.74 1.52
CA VAL A 102 -14.07 -24.09 2.82
C VAL A 102 -13.47 -22.68 2.78
N PRO A 103 -14.30 -21.63 2.95
CA PRO A 103 -13.79 -20.27 2.98
C PRO A 103 -13.04 -20.03 4.29
N VAL A 104 -11.99 -19.23 4.23
CA VAL A 104 -11.22 -18.69 5.35
C VAL A 104 -11.75 -17.30 5.63
N VAL A 105 -12.37 -17.07 6.79
CA VAL A 105 -13.09 -15.84 7.11
C VAL A 105 -12.42 -15.12 8.28
N VAL A 106 -11.82 -13.97 8.04
CA VAL A 106 -11.20 -13.13 9.06
C VAL A 106 -11.98 -11.82 9.18
N ARG A 107 -12.48 -11.52 10.38
CA ARG A 107 -13.25 -10.30 10.67
C ARG A 107 -14.40 -10.08 9.68
N SER A 108 -15.20 -11.13 9.47
CA SER A 108 -16.37 -11.16 8.57
C SER A 108 -16.03 -10.93 7.07
N ARG A 109 -14.76 -11.09 6.68
CA ARG A 109 -14.32 -11.01 5.28
C ARG A 109 -13.66 -12.31 4.87
N VAL A 110 -14.05 -12.83 3.72
CA VAL A 110 -13.34 -13.99 3.13
C VAL A 110 -11.95 -13.52 2.70
N ARG A 111 -10.93 -14.21 3.23
CA ARG A 111 -9.50 -13.95 2.94
C ARG A 111 -8.91 -15.03 2.04
N GLY A 112 -9.55 -16.17 1.92
CA GLY A 112 -9.06 -17.29 1.12
C GLY A 112 -10.06 -18.44 1.04
N VAL A 113 -9.66 -19.50 0.34
CA VAL A 113 -10.40 -20.77 0.31
C VAL A 113 -9.42 -21.92 0.38
N LEU A 114 -9.75 -22.92 1.21
CA LEU A 114 -9.10 -24.21 1.24
C LEU A 114 -10.00 -25.24 0.52
N TYR A 115 -9.39 -26.09 -0.28
CA TYR A 115 -10.05 -27.15 -1.01
C TYR A 115 -9.51 -28.50 -0.59
N GLY A 116 -10.41 -29.48 -0.45
CA GLY A 116 -10.06 -30.89 -0.31
C GLY A 116 -10.73 -31.68 -1.42
N ALA A 117 -10.05 -32.68 -1.95
CA ALA A 117 -10.60 -33.41 -3.08
C ALA A 117 -10.25 -34.90 -3.08
N LEU A 118 -11.14 -35.68 -3.73
CA LEU A 118 -10.96 -37.09 -4.07
C LEU A 118 -10.98 -37.27 -5.58
N ARG A 119 -10.25 -38.28 -6.08
CA ARG A 119 -10.28 -38.68 -7.47
C ARG A 119 -11.42 -39.61 -7.82
N GLN A 120 -12.27 -39.94 -6.86
CA GLN A 120 -13.45 -40.79 -7.01
C GLN A 120 -14.72 -39.98 -6.73
N PRO A 121 -15.84 -40.25 -7.44
CA PRO A 121 -17.12 -39.58 -7.22
C PRO A 121 -17.82 -40.20 -6.01
N MET A 122 -17.51 -39.75 -4.80
CA MET A 122 -18.13 -40.21 -3.57
C MET A 122 -18.43 -39.05 -2.63
N ALA A 123 -19.44 -39.21 -1.80
CA ALA A 123 -19.80 -38.22 -0.84
C ALA A 123 -18.66 -38.04 0.20
N LEU A 124 -18.26 -36.81 0.42
CA LEU A 124 -17.32 -36.46 1.48
C LEU A 124 -18.08 -36.50 2.82
N GLY A 125 -17.70 -37.42 3.69
CA GLY A 125 -18.30 -37.56 5.02
C GLY A 125 -17.93 -36.44 6.00
N ASP A 126 -18.38 -36.54 7.25
CA ASP A 126 -18.18 -35.52 8.27
C ASP A 126 -16.70 -35.30 8.63
N ARG A 127 -15.91 -36.37 8.62
CA ARG A 127 -14.47 -36.28 8.98
C ARG A 127 -13.67 -35.36 8.08
N PRO A 128 -13.70 -35.46 6.74
CA PRO A 128 -13.07 -34.51 5.83
C PRO A 128 -13.59 -33.09 6.00
N LEU A 129 -14.90 -32.91 6.16
CA LEU A 129 -15.51 -31.60 6.34
C LEU A 129 -15.03 -30.94 7.65
N THR A 130 -15.10 -31.67 8.78
CA THR A 130 -14.63 -31.16 10.08
C THR A 130 -13.15 -30.79 10.02
N ALA A 131 -12.31 -31.68 9.47
CA ALA A 131 -10.87 -31.41 9.34
C ALA A 131 -10.58 -30.16 8.49
N ALA A 132 -11.36 -29.93 7.44
CA ALA A 132 -11.20 -28.76 6.58
C ALA A 132 -11.67 -27.47 7.29
N VAL A 133 -12.77 -27.54 8.02
CA VAL A 133 -13.26 -26.39 8.82
C VAL A 133 -12.29 -26.05 9.94
N ASP A 134 -11.74 -27.03 10.64
CA ASP A 134 -10.77 -26.80 11.71
C ASP A 134 -9.46 -26.21 11.16
N ALA A 135 -8.97 -26.73 10.02
CA ALA A 135 -7.81 -26.15 9.35
C ALA A 135 -8.05 -24.70 8.90
N ALA A 136 -9.25 -24.39 8.42
CA ALA A 136 -9.63 -23.03 8.05
C ALA A 136 -9.65 -22.10 9.28
N ARG A 137 -10.22 -22.53 10.39
CA ARG A 137 -10.27 -21.77 11.66
C ARG A 137 -8.87 -21.45 12.20
N GLU A 138 -7.96 -22.42 12.18
CA GLU A 138 -6.58 -22.19 12.62
C GLU A 138 -5.87 -21.19 11.71
N LEU A 139 -6.09 -21.28 10.39
CA LEU A 139 -5.56 -20.29 9.44
C LEU A 139 -6.16 -18.90 9.68
N GLU A 140 -7.46 -18.80 9.96
CA GLU A 140 -8.13 -17.56 10.35
C GLU A 140 -7.48 -16.89 11.56
N GLN A 141 -7.17 -17.68 12.59
CA GLN A 141 -6.49 -17.21 13.79
C GLN A 141 -5.07 -16.70 13.47
N SER A 142 -4.29 -17.47 12.69
CA SER A 142 -2.95 -17.07 12.29
C SER A 142 -2.95 -15.75 11.51
N LEU A 143 -3.87 -15.60 10.56
CA LEU A 143 -4.03 -14.38 9.78
C LEU A 143 -4.50 -13.20 10.65
N ALA A 144 -5.43 -13.42 11.58
CA ALA A 144 -5.92 -12.39 12.49
C ALA A 144 -4.81 -11.86 13.42
N VAL A 145 -3.99 -12.74 13.97
CA VAL A 145 -2.83 -12.37 14.81
C VAL A 145 -1.80 -11.59 13.98
N ARG A 146 -1.50 -12.03 12.77
CA ARG A 146 -0.58 -11.34 11.86
C ARG A 146 -1.08 -9.94 11.48
N ASP A 147 -2.35 -9.82 11.12
CA ASP A 147 -2.98 -8.54 10.80
C ASP A 147 -2.90 -7.57 11.99
N GLU A 148 -3.07 -8.07 13.23
CA GLU A 148 -2.96 -7.24 14.42
C GLU A 148 -1.52 -6.83 14.71
N ALA A 149 -0.57 -7.75 14.57
CA ALA A 149 0.85 -7.43 14.70
C ALA A 149 1.28 -6.35 13.70
N HIS A 150 0.86 -6.46 12.43
CA HIS A 150 1.14 -5.46 11.41
C HIS A 150 0.52 -4.09 11.75
N ARG A 151 -0.71 -4.06 12.30
CA ARG A 151 -1.34 -2.81 12.74
C ARG A 151 -0.62 -2.17 13.90
N LEU A 152 -0.19 -2.96 14.89
CA LEU A 152 0.58 -2.46 16.01
C LEU A 152 1.92 -1.89 15.54
N LEU A 153 2.65 -2.62 14.70
CA LEU A 153 3.89 -2.15 14.11
C LEU A 153 3.68 -0.86 13.29
N ALA A 154 2.62 -0.79 12.48
CA ALA A 154 2.29 0.43 11.73
C ALA A 154 2.00 1.62 12.63
N ARG A 155 1.36 1.42 13.80
CA ARG A 155 1.16 2.47 14.80
C ARG A 155 2.47 2.93 15.44
N PHE A 156 3.42 2.03 15.70
CA PHE A 156 4.74 2.36 16.22
C PHE A 156 5.62 3.07 15.17
N HIS A 157 5.43 2.74 13.89
CA HIS A 157 6.16 3.34 12.76
C HIS A 157 5.44 4.55 12.17
N GLN A 158 4.21 4.88 12.61
CA GLN A 158 3.68 6.20 12.32
C GLN A 158 4.63 7.20 12.97
N PRO A 159 5.33 8.06 12.18
CA PRO A 159 6.04 9.16 12.76
C PRO A 159 4.99 9.87 13.61
N ARG A 160 5.31 10.07 14.92
CA ARG A 160 4.48 10.93 15.77
C ARG A 160 4.18 12.13 14.92
N SER A 161 2.92 12.37 14.62
CA SER A 161 2.52 13.60 13.94
C SER A 161 3.10 14.71 14.78
N VAL A 162 4.21 15.28 14.32
CA VAL A 162 4.81 16.45 14.96
C VAL A 162 3.67 17.46 15.01
N ASP A 163 3.39 17.98 16.18
CA ASP A 163 2.31 18.95 16.40
C ASP A 163 2.34 19.96 15.24
N PRO A 164 1.26 20.14 14.49
CA PRO A 164 1.22 21.11 13.41
C PRO A 164 1.66 22.51 13.84
N ARG A 165 1.47 22.85 15.12
CA ARG A 165 1.93 24.09 15.71
C ARG A 165 3.46 24.16 15.84
N ALA A 166 4.09 23.05 16.27
CA ALA A 166 5.56 22.99 16.35
C ALA A 166 6.21 23.15 14.96
N TRP A 167 5.58 22.59 13.92
CA TRP A 167 6.03 22.81 12.53
C TRP A 167 5.81 24.23 12.04
N GLU A 168 4.76 24.91 12.48
CA GLU A 168 4.53 26.32 12.15
C GLU A 168 5.57 27.22 12.79
N GLU A 169 5.92 26.98 14.06
CA GLU A 169 7.02 27.66 14.74
C GLU A 169 8.36 27.47 14.03
N VAL A 170 8.67 26.24 13.55
CA VAL A 170 9.89 25.97 12.76
C VAL A 170 9.89 26.76 11.44
N ARG A 171 8.72 26.86 10.76
CA ARG A 171 8.60 27.63 9.50
C ARG A 171 8.77 29.13 9.74
N GLU A 172 8.18 29.64 10.81
CA GLU A 172 8.30 31.06 11.20
C GLU A 172 9.76 31.40 11.54
N ALA A 173 10.38 30.61 12.42
CA ALA A 173 11.80 30.76 12.77
C ALA A 173 12.73 30.66 11.53
N HIS A 174 12.47 29.71 10.63
CA HIS A 174 13.22 29.62 9.37
C HIS A 174 13.07 30.87 8.51
N GLY A 175 11.85 31.43 8.41
CA GLY A 175 11.59 32.68 7.69
C GLY A 175 12.33 33.88 8.28
N GLU A 176 12.34 33.99 9.62
CA GLU A 176 13.06 35.03 10.35
C GLU A 176 14.57 34.93 10.14
N LEU A 177 15.16 33.75 10.31
CA LEU A 177 16.57 33.49 10.08
C LEU A 177 17.01 33.87 8.66
N ARG A 178 16.18 33.55 7.64
CA ARG A 178 16.50 33.98 6.29
C ARG A 178 16.36 35.45 6.05
N ALA A 179 15.46 36.15 6.75
CA ALA A 179 15.32 37.62 6.69
C ALA A 179 16.50 38.34 7.32
N LEU A 180 17.16 37.72 8.31
CA LEU A 180 18.37 38.26 8.93
C LEU A 180 19.63 38.11 8.09
N ALA A 181 19.69 37.10 7.20
CA ALA A 181 20.87 36.81 6.39
C ALA A 181 21.42 38.03 5.61
N PRO A 182 20.60 38.90 4.97
CA PRO A 182 21.08 40.09 4.28
C PRO A 182 21.71 41.15 5.21
N LEU A 183 21.35 41.15 6.50
CA LEU A 183 21.86 42.11 7.49
C LEU A 183 23.24 41.75 8.03
N ILE A 184 23.70 40.51 7.79
CA ILE A 184 25.00 40.03 8.24
C ILE A 184 26.07 40.55 7.30
N ALA A 185 26.97 41.38 7.82
CA ALA A 185 28.08 41.97 7.06
C ALA A 185 29.14 40.92 6.68
N ASP A 186 29.46 40.00 7.60
CA ASP A 186 30.43 38.93 7.37
C ASP A 186 29.90 37.88 6.33
N PRO A 187 30.57 37.72 5.18
CA PRO A 187 30.15 36.77 4.14
C PRO A 187 30.19 35.31 4.60
N ARG A 188 31.16 34.95 5.47
CA ARG A 188 31.30 33.57 5.98
C ARG A 188 30.17 33.23 6.94
N LEU A 189 29.83 34.12 7.86
CA LEU A 189 28.71 33.93 8.78
C LEU A 189 27.37 33.89 8.04
N ARG A 190 27.18 34.76 7.04
CA ARG A 190 25.97 34.74 6.17
C ARG A 190 25.83 33.43 5.45
N GLN A 191 26.91 32.89 4.87
CA GLN A 191 26.89 31.62 4.17
C GLN A 191 26.58 30.45 5.11
N ALA A 192 27.17 30.47 6.31
CA ALA A 192 26.90 29.45 7.34
C ALA A 192 25.41 29.43 7.74
N LEU A 193 24.82 30.64 7.97
CA LEU A 193 23.39 30.77 8.27
C LEU A 193 22.50 30.20 7.14
N LEU A 194 22.78 30.59 5.89
CA LEU A 194 22.02 30.10 4.74
C LEU A 194 22.13 28.57 4.57
N THR A 195 23.30 28.00 4.86
CA THR A 195 23.52 26.55 4.86
C THR A 195 22.69 25.86 5.95
N ALA A 196 22.64 26.44 7.15
CA ALA A 196 21.81 25.91 8.24
C ALA A 196 20.32 25.97 7.89
N CYS A 197 19.84 27.08 7.33
CA CYS A 197 18.47 27.19 6.83
C CYS A 197 18.16 26.13 5.76
N GLY A 198 19.08 25.87 4.83
CA GLY A 198 18.91 24.81 3.82
C GLY A 198 18.77 23.41 4.43
N ARG A 199 19.54 23.12 5.50
CA ARG A 199 19.42 21.83 6.23
C ARG A 199 18.06 21.69 6.93
N ILE A 200 17.55 22.75 7.55
CA ILE A 200 16.22 22.76 8.17
C ILE A 200 15.15 22.50 7.11
N ALA A 201 15.20 23.17 5.97
CA ALA A 201 14.26 22.97 4.88
C ALA A 201 14.30 21.53 4.35
N ALA A 202 15.48 20.96 4.14
CA ALA A 202 15.66 19.58 3.69
C ALA A 202 15.12 18.55 4.69
N ALA A 203 15.33 18.77 5.99
CA ALA A 203 14.82 17.91 7.05
C ALA A 203 13.29 17.95 7.16
N SER A 204 12.67 19.08 6.84
CA SER A 204 11.22 19.28 6.90
C SER A 204 10.50 18.79 5.64
N GLY A 205 11.21 18.67 4.53
CA GLY A 205 10.66 18.24 3.23
C GLY A 205 10.82 16.75 2.90
N ALA A 206 11.45 15.96 3.79
CA ALA A 206 11.56 14.51 3.60
C ALA A 206 10.26 13.82 4.00
N PRO A 207 9.37 13.43 3.05
CA PRO A 207 8.36 12.43 3.35
C PRO A 207 9.11 11.14 3.66
N GLY A 208 8.72 10.47 4.74
CA GLY A 208 9.28 9.18 5.13
C GLY A 208 9.35 8.25 3.92
N ARG A 209 10.58 7.93 3.52
CA ARG A 209 10.84 6.85 2.59
C ARG A 209 10.62 5.55 3.33
N ASP A 210 9.38 5.08 3.36
CA ASP A 210 9.04 3.67 3.54
C ASP A 210 7.56 3.51 3.17
N GLY A 211 7.34 3.11 1.94
CA GLY A 211 6.01 2.82 1.40
C GLY A 211 6.06 2.77 -0.13
N GLU A 212 6.81 1.79 -0.66
CA GLU A 212 6.63 1.37 -2.04
C GLU A 212 5.19 0.90 -2.24
N VAL A 213 4.36 1.80 -2.76
CA VAL A 213 3.19 1.39 -3.51
C VAL A 213 3.49 1.71 -4.97
N SER A 214 3.96 0.69 -5.67
CA SER A 214 4.07 0.67 -7.12
C SER A 214 2.68 0.83 -7.73
N ALA A 215 2.27 2.07 -7.93
CA ALA A 215 1.24 2.39 -8.88
C ALA A 215 1.96 2.69 -10.20
N VAL A 216 1.80 1.78 -11.15
CA VAL A 216 2.16 1.98 -12.55
C VAL A 216 1.51 3.29 -13.01
N ARG A 217 2.31 4.33 -13.07
CA ARG A 217 1.97 5.58 -13.74
C ARG A 217 2.79 5.59 -15.02
N GLU A 218 2.10 5.66 -16.16
CA GLU A 218 2.71 5.90 -17.47
C GLU A 218 3.76 7.01 -17.36
N PRO A 219 4.89 6.90 -18.07
CA PRO A 219 5.90 7.93 -18.07
C PRO A 219 5.37 9.16 -18.81
N LEU A 220 5.07 10.21 -18.07
CA LEU A 220 4.96 11.56 -18.63
C LEU A 220 6.33 11.96 -19.20
N PRO A 221 6.36 12.68 -20.33
CA PRO A 221 7.61 13.07 -20.98
C PRO A 221 8.48 13.91 -20.04
N PRO A 222 9.82 13.86 -20.19
CA PRO A 222 10.74 14.52 -19.28
C PRO A 222 10.50 16.04 -19.32
N THR A 223 10.00 16.56 -18.19
CA THR A 223 9.95 18.01 -17.96
C THR A 223 11.37 18.56 -17.98
N ALA A 224 11.57 19.62 -18.77
CA ALA A 224 12.81 20.37 -18.92
C ALA A 224 13.51 20.64 -17.57
N PRO A 225 14.85 20.75 -17.53
CA PRO A 225 15.61 20.96 -16.31
C PRO A 225 15.08 22.21 -15.61
N VAL A 226 14.53 22.02 -14.41
CA VAL A 226 14.02 23.11 -13.58
C VAL A 226 15.21 23.98 -13.22
N SER A 227 15.29 25.18 -13.80
CA SER A 227 16.34 26.17 -13.43
C SER A 227 16.30 26.39 -11.92
N PRO A 228 17.45 26.31 -11.21
CA PRO A 228 17.45 26.47 -9.76
C PRO A 228 16.89 27.83 -9.36
N LEU A 229 16.09 27.86 -8.30
CA LEU A 229 15.59 29.12 -7.75
C LEU A 229 16.77 29.97 -7.28
N ALA A 230 16.73 31.28 -7.56
CA ALA A 230 17.69 32.20 -7.01
C ALA A 230 17.46 32.38 -5.50
N PRO A 231 18.50 32.69 -4.71
CA PRO A 231 18.38 32.90 -3.26
C PRO A 231 17.26 33.88 -2.90
N ARG A 232 17.10 34.96 -3.64
CA ARG A 232 16.04 35.95 -3.42
C ARG A 232 14.63 35.45 -3.77
N GLU A 233 14.49 34.52 -4.67
CA GLU A 233 13.22 33.87 -4.98
C GLU A 233 12.81 32.93 -3.83
N ILE A 234 13.77 32.24 -3.20
CA ILE A 234 13.54 31.42 -2.02
C ILE A 234 13.16 32.28 -0.82
N ASP A 235 13.85 33.42 -0.58
CA ASP A 235 13.54 34.36 0.50
C ASP A 235 12.09 34.86 0.41
N VAL A 236 11.68 35.26 -0.81
CA VAL A 236 10.31 35.70 -1.07
C VAL A 236 9.31 34.57 -0.84
N LEU A 237 9.57 33.35 -1.34
CA LEU A 237 8.68 32.21 -1.13
C LEU A 237 8.59 31.81 0.35
N ALA A 238 9.70 31.85 1.11
CA ALA A 238 9.70 31.56 2.54
C ALA A 238 8.80 32.52 3.32
N THR A 239 8.89 33.83 3.01
CA THR A 239 8.04 34.85 3.64
C THR A 239 6.58 34.72 3.23
N VAL A 240 6.32 34.38 1.96
CA VAL A 240 4.95 34.11 1.47
C VAL A 240 4.38 32.83 2.10
N ALA A 241 5.20 31.83 2.40
CA ALA A 241 4.80 30.59 3.04
C ALA A 241 4.28 30.79 4.48
N SER A 242 4.70 31.87 5.17
CA SER A 242 4.15 32.30 6.46
C SER A 242 2.87 33.13 6.35
N GLY A 243 2.25 33.21 5.17
CA GLY A 243 1.01 33.94 4.94
C GLY A 243 1.16 35.45 4.64
N ALA A 244 2.39 35.97 4.56
CA ALA A 244 2.63 37.39 4.34
C ALA A 244 2.14 37.89 2.96
N THR A 245 1.59 39.10 2.94
CA THR A 245 1.25 39.83 1.69
C THR A 245 2.50 40.33 0.98
N ASN A 246 2.40 40.71 -0.30
CA ASN A 246 3.55 41.27 -1.03
C ASN A 246 4.10 42.55 -0.38
N ALA A 247 3.22 43.38 0.21
CA ALA A 247 3.62 44.58 0.92
C ALA A 247 4.41 44.23 2.21
N GLU A 248 3.94 43.24 2.94
CA GLU A 248 4.59 42.76 4.17
C GLU A 248 5.90 42.04 3.88
N THR A 249 5.91 41.18 2.84
CA THR A 249 7.13 40.53 2.34
C THR A 249 8.16 41.59 1.94
N GLY A 250 7.72 42.64 1.24
CA GLY A 250 8.58 43.77 0.85
C GLY A 250 9.19 44.47 2.06
N ARG A 251 8.39 44.77 3.08
CA ARG A 251 8.90 45.36 4.32
C ARG A 251 9.93 44.49 5.02
N ARG A 252 9.64 43.17 5.17
CA ARG A 252 10.52 42.20 5.84
C ARG A 252 11.86 42.02 5.10
N LEU A 253 11.84 42.04 3.77
CA LEU A 253 13.02 41.78 2.94
C LEU A 253 13.71 43.04 2.40
N GLY A 254 13.26 44.23 2.77
CA GLY A 254 13.76 45.49 2.25
C GLY A 254 13.54 45.69 0.75
N LEU A 255 12.42 45.19 0.22
CA LEU A 255 12.06 45.22 -1.18
C LEU A 255 10.78 46.05 -1.44
N ARG A 256 10.65 46.59 -2.64
CA ARG A 256 9.37 47.17 -3.06
C ARG A 256 8.35 46.07 -3.38
N PRO A 257 7.04 46.26 -3.10
CA PRO A 257 6.01 45.26 -3.39
C PRO A 257 6.02 44.75 -4.83
N GLU A 258 6.30 45.62 -5.81
CA GLU A 258 6.42 45.26 -7.21
C GLU A 258 7.61 44.33 -7.47
N THR A 259 8.71 44.52 -6.78
CA THR A 259 9.88 43.65 -6.86
C THR A 259 9.56 42.28 -6.28
N VAL A 260 8.83 42.18 -5.17
CA VAL A 260 8.33 40.93 -4.59
C VAL A 260 7.45 40.20 -5.61
N LYS A 261 6.52 40.91 -6.25
CA LYS A 261 5.66 40.36 -7.31
C LYS A 261 6.47 39.80 -8.48
N SER A 262 7.54 40.46 -8.87
CA SER A 262 8.45 40.01 -9.95
C SER A 262 9.18 38.72 -9.58
N TYR A 263 9.76 38.65 -8.35
CA TYR A 263 10.42 37.44 -7.85
C TYR A 263 9.45 36.27 -7.72
N LEU A 264 8.23 36.53 -7.22
CA LEU A 264 7.21 35.50 -7.07
C LEU A 264 6.79 34.93 -8.44
N ARG A 265 6.60 35.80 -9.44
CA ARG A 265 6.28 35.38 -10.81
C ARG A 265 7.39 34.54 -11.43
N SER A 266 8.65 34.92 -11.21
CA SER A 266 9.80 34.15 -11.69
C SER A 266 9.90 32.78 -11.00
N ALA A 267 9.73 32.73 -9.69
CA ALA A 267 9.70 31.48 -8.92
C ALA A 267 8.55 30.56 -9.36
N MET A 268 7.34 31.11 -9.54
CA MET A 268 6.19 30.35 -10.04
C MET A 268 6.49 29.73 -11.40
N ARG A 269 7.06 30.48 -12.33
CA ARG A 269 7.43 29.95 -13.66
C ARG A 269 8.46 28.82 -13.56
N LYS A 270 9.50 28.98 -12.73
CA LYS A 270 10.55 27.98 -12.52
C LYS A 270 10.05 26.70 -11.84
N LEU A 271 9.03 26.82 -11.00
CA LEU A 271 8.41 25.69 -10.28
C LEU A 271 7.21 25.08 -11.03
N GLY A 272 6.85 25.62 -12.20
CA GLY A 272 5.67 25.18 -12.95
C GLY A 272 4.36 25.41 -12.20
N ALA A 273 4.30 26.43 -11.34
CA ALA A 273 3.15 26.75 -10.49
C ALA A 273 2.31 27.90 -11.11
N HIS A 274 0.99 27.78 -11.02
CA HIS A 274 0.05 28.79 -11.52
C HIS A 274 -0.44 29.75 -10.42
N THR A 275 -0.30 29.37 -9.17
CA THR A 275 -0.66 30.19 -8.01
C THR A 275 0.50 30.33 -7.03
N ARG A 276 0.47 31.40 -6.20
CA ARG A 276 1.47 31.62 -5.16
C ARG A 276 1.55 30.48 -4.13
N LEU A 277 0.41 29.90 -3.80
CA LEU A 277 0.34 28.76 -2.85
C LEU A 277 0.87 27.49 -3.48
N GLU A 278 0.57 27.25 -4.75
CA GLU A 278 1.12 26.13 -5.50
C GLU A 278 2.66 26.21 -5.60
N ALA A 279 3.20 27.42 -5.79
CA ALA A 279 4.65 27.64 -5.78
C ALA A 279 5.28 27.29 -4.40
N VAL A 280 4.62 27.65 -3.30
CA VAL A 280 5.06 27.28 -1.95
C VAL A 280 5.04 25.75 -1.79
N VAL A 281 3.97 25.08 -2.20
CA VAL A 281 3.86 23.61 -2.13
C VAL A 281 4.94 22.93 -2.96
N SER A 282 5.18 23.43 -4.19
CA SER A 282 6.21 22.89 -5.07
C SER A 282 7.62 23.11 -4.50
N ALA A 283 7.90 24.28 -3.90
CA ALA A 283 9.17 24.56 -3.25
C ALA A 283 9.41 23.68 -2.02
N ARG A 284 8.36 23.38 -1.23
CA ARG A 284 8.43 22.42 -0.12
C ARG A 284 8.72 21.00 -0.61
N ARG A 285 8.04 20.53 -1.65
CA ARG A 285 8.30 19.21 -2.27
C ARG A 285 9.72 19.09 -2.80
N ALA A 286 10.29 20.18 -3.28
CA ALA A 286 11.68 20.25 -3.75
C ALA A 286 12.71 20.39 -2.60
N GLY A 287 12.29 20.41 -1.33
CA GLY A 287 13.18 20.60 -0.18
C GLY A 287 13.83 22.00 -0.10
N LEU A 288 13.25 23.00 -0.71
CA LEU A 288 13.73 24.38 -0.73
C LEU A 288 13.13 25.22 0.41
N LEU A 289 12.01 24.77 0.95
CA LEU A 289 11.29 25.36 2.10
C LEU A 289 10.89 24.25 3.08
N PRO A 290 10.82 24.56 4.39
CA PRO A 290 10.31 23.64 5.41
C PRO A 290 8.80 23.39 5.32
#